data_24cba0b49ff46805dc572911de1333c2
#
_entry.id   24cba0b49ff46805dc572911de1333c2
#
_cell.length_a   1.000
_cell.length_b   1.000
_cell.length_c   1.000
_cell.angle_alpha   90.00
_cell.angle_beta   90.00
_cell.angle_gamma   90.00
#
_symmetry.space_group_name_H-M   'P 1'
#
loop_
_entity.id
_entity.type
_entity.pdbx_description
1 polymer ?
#
loop_
_entity_poly.entity_id
_entity_poly.type
_entity_poly.pdbx_seq_one_letter_code
_entity_poly.pdbx_strand_id
1 'polypeptide(L)'
;DDLEGAKIGVQLGTTGDIYVSDYENDGSGTKVERYNKGADAVQALKVGKIDCVVIDEQPALAFVKENKGLKILDEEFTNEDYAFCLKKGNTELRDKVNTALEKLQQDGTVQSIIDNYIGSEDQVGKTPYVKKDIDRSNGTLKVGTNAEFPPYEYYEDNKVTGIDMDIMQAIADELGMDMQVEDMQFDAIIAAVSSGKVDVGAAGFTVTEDRQKNVDFTDTYITTKQEIIVKDSQSGSSIGIKEKLYDNFVKDNRYMYIVKGLGNTIVITICAVMLGIVLGFLIAIVRTSHDRNGGLAILNGICKA
;
A
#
# COMPACT_ATOMS: atom_id res chain seq x y z
N ASP A 1 -21.85 17.76 12.26
CA ASP A 1 -23.07 17.10 12.77
C ASP A 1 -23.33 15.75 12.09
N ASP A 2 -22.97 15.55 10.80
CA ASP A 2 -23.32 14.30 10.05
C ASP A 2 -22.47 13.07 10.42
N LEU A 3 -21.38 13.24 11.17
CA LEU A 3 -20.55 12.14 11.68
C LEU A 3 -20.94 11.67 13.08
N GLU A 4 -21.80 12.40 13.78
CA GLU A 4 -22.26 12.03 15.11
C GLU A 4 -23.09 10.74 15.11
N GLY A 5 -22.72 9.80 15.94
CA GLY A 5 -23.34 8.48 16.03
C GLY A 5 -22.98 7.51 14.92
N ALA A 6 -22.19 7.94 13.91
CA ALA A 6 -21.77 7.11 12.80
C ALA A 6 -20.65 6.13 13.19
N LYS A 7 -20.54 5.05 12.44
CA LYS A 7 -19.35 4.16 12.43
C LYS A 7 -18.44 4.60 11.30
N ILE A 8 -17.32 5.20 11.67
CA ILE A 8 -16.38 5.82 10.74
C ILE A 8 -15.18 4.89 10.54
N GLY A 9 -14.85 4.56 9.30
CA GLY A 9 -13.63 3.83 8.96
C GLY A 9 -12.51 4.77 8.59
N VAL A 10 -11.31 4.51 9.09
CA VAL A 10 -10.08 5.27 8.81
C VAL A 10 -8.89 4.33 8.65
N GLN A 11 -7.83 4.80 8.01
CA GLN A 11 -6.54 4.13 8.11
C GLN A 11 -5.82 4.58 9.38
N LEU A 12 -5.29 3.61 10.13
CA LEU A 12 -4.63 3.83 11.42
C LEU A 12 -3.47 4.82 11.30
N GLY A 13 -3.45 5.84 12.17
CA GLY A 13 -2.38 6.83 12.30
C GLY A 13 -2.38 7.94 11.26
N THR A 14 -3.36 7.97 10.34
CA THR A 14 -3.54 9.08 9.39
C THR A 14 -4.15 10.31 10.07
N THR A 15 -4.14 11.45 9.39
CA THR A 15 -4.85 12.66 9.87
C THR A 15 -6.35 12.44 9.92
N GLY A 16 -6.91 11.66 8.99
CA GLY A 16 -8.32 11.24 9.07
C GLY A 16 -8.65 10.51 10.37
N ASP A 17 -7.77 9.60 10.84
CA ASP A 17 -7.91 8.94 12.14
C ASP A 17 -7.84 9.94 13.29
N ILE A 18 -6.88 10.87 13.25
CA ILE A 18 -6.72 11.89 14.30
C ILE A 18 -7.98 12.75 14.41
N TYR A 19 -8.48 13.28 13.31
CA TYR A 19 -9.63 14.19 13.29
C TYR A 19 -10.91 13.52 13.78
N VAL A 20 -11.18 12.27 13.37
CA VAL A 20 -12.41 11.61 13.78
C VAL A 20 -12.35 11.01 15.19
N SER A 21 -11.14 10.87 15.76
CA SER A 21 -10.97 10.37 17.12
C SER A 21 -11.58 11.30 18.18
N ASP A 22 -11.71 12.58 17.90
CA ASP A 22 -12.36 13.54 18.77
C ASP A 22 -13.86 13.21 18.94
N TYR A 23 -14.52 12.67 17.93
CA TYR A 23 -15.93 12.27 17.98
C TYR A 23 -16.18 11.00 18.81
N GLU A 24 -15.18 10.13 19.04
CA GLU A 24 -15.37 8.93 19.88
C GLU A 24 -15.66 9.27 21.35
N ASN A 25 -15.22 10.43 21.83
CA ASN A 25 -15.23 10.80 23.25
C ASN A 25 -16.21 11.93 23.56
N ASP A 26 -16.97 12.43 22.59
CA ASP A 26 -17.90 13.56 22.74
C ASP A 26 -19.28 13.17 23.27
N GLY A 27 -19.55 11.86 23.43
CA GLY A 27 -20.84 11.35 23.88
C GLY A 27 -21.89 11.17 22.78
N SER A 28 -21.56 11.44 21.52
CA SER A 28 -22.45 11.27 20.35
C SER A 28 -22.77 9.80 20.01
N GLY A 29 -21.95 8.87 20.55
CA GLY A 29 -22.04 7.45 20.22
C GLY A 29 -21.30 7.04 18.95
N THR A 30 -20.52 7.94 18.39
CA THR A 30 -19.62 7.69 17.25
C THR A 30 -18.61 6.60 17.56
N LYS A 31 -18.32 5.75 16.57
CA LYS A 31 -17.32 4.67 16.66
C LYS A 31 -16.34 4.79 15.52
N VAL A 32 -15.05 4.81 15.85
CA VAL A 32 -13.97 4.83 14.86
C VAL A 32 -13.37 3.44 14.71
N GLU A 33 -13.53 2.86 13.52
CA GLU A 33 -12.97 1.57 13.14
C GLU A 33 -11.67 1.80 12.35
N ARG A 34 -10.56 1.39 12.94
CA ARG A 34 -9.20 1.61 12.39
C ARG A 34 -8.74 0.41 11.59
N TYR A 35 -8.33 0.66 10.37
CA TYR A 35 -7.85 -0.35 9.43
C TYR A 35 -6.37 -0.11 9.11
N ASN A 36 -5.62 -1.17 8.80
CA ASN A 36 -4.23 -1.02 8.36
C ASN A 36 -4.11 -0.42 6.97
N LYS A 37 -5.18 -0.50 6.16
CA LYS A 37 -5.25 -0.03 4.78
C LYS A 37 -6.55 0.72 4.53
N GLY A 38 -6.49 1.83 3.78
CA GLY A 38 -7.67 2.54 3.34
C GLY A 38 -8.64 1.66 2.52
N ALA A 39 -8.10 0.79 1.69
CA ALA A 39 -8.89 -0.18 0.91
C ALA A 39 -9.75 -1.12 1.77
N ASP A 40 -9.26 -1.54 2.95
CA ASP A 40 -10.00 -2.40 3.88
C ASP A 40 -11.19 -1.62 4.51
N ALA A 41 -10.99 -0.33 4.84
CA ALA A 41 -12.06 0.54 5.29
C ALA A 41 -13.15 0.69 4.20
N VAL A 42 -12.75 0.91 2.95
CA VAL A 42 -13.67 0.99 1.81
C VAL A 42 -14.45 -0.33 1.61
N GLN A 43 -13.81 -1.48 1.76
CA GLN A 43 -14.51 -2.77 1.71
C GLN A 43 -15.49 -2.94 2.88
N ALA A 44 -15.13 -2.51 4.09
CA ALA A 44 -16.03 -2.53 5.24
C ALA A 44 -17.27 -1.63 5.00
N LEU A 45 -17.10 -0.46 4.39
CA LEU A 45 -18.18 0.41 3.95
C LEU A 45 -19.10 -0.30 2.94
N LYS A 46 -18.52 -0.91 1.90
CA LYS A 46 -19.30 -1.63 0.87
C LYS A 46 -20.21 -2.71 1.45
N VAL A 47 -19.70 -3.48 2.40
CA VAL A 47 -20.49 -4.56 3.02
C VAL A 47 -21.37 -4.09 4.18
N GLY A 48 -21.35 -2.80 4.53
CA GLY A 48 -22.21 -2.20 5.55
C GLY A 48 -21.80 -2.46 6.99
N LYS A 49 -20.52 -2.68 7.23
CA LYS A 49 -19.97 -2.76 8.60
C LYS A 49 -19.78 -1.38 9.22
N ILE A 50 -19.52 -0.38 8.39
CA ILE A 50 -19.34 1.03 8.75
C ILE A 50 -20.23 1.90 7.86
N ASP A 51 -20.43 3.14 8.26
CA ASP A 51 -21.34 4.08 7.61
C ASP A 51 -20.62 5.00 6.63
N CYS A 52 -19.36 5.37 6.90
CA CYS A 52 -18.52 6.19 6.04
C CYS A 52 -17.04 5.86 6.21
N VAL A 53 -16.21 6.37 5.29
CA VAL A 53 -14.73 6.36 5.37
C VAL A 53 -14.25 7.79 5.27
N VAL A 54 -13.35 8.20 6.15
CA VAL A 54 -12.63 9.48 6.07
C VAL A 54 -11.21 9.18 5.58
N ILE A 55 -10.84 9.81 4.45
CA ILE A 55 -9.58 9.59 3.78
C ILE A 55 -9.28 10.79 2.86
N ASP A 56 -8.02 10.95 2.46
CA ASP A 56 -7.58 12.03 1.58
C ASP A 56 -8.25 11.99 0.20
N GLU A 57 -8.38 13.17 -0.41
CA GLU A 57 -9.14 13.40 -1.65
C GLU A 57 -8.75 12.46 -2.79
N GLN A 58 -7.46 12.40 -3.14
CA GLN A 58 -7.05 11.63 -4.31
C GLN A 58 -7.23 10.11 -4.13
N PRO A 59 -6.88 9.50 -3.00
CA PRO A 59 -7.27 8.13 -2.67
C PRO A 59 -8.78 7.92 -2.65
N ALA A 60 -9.57 8.88 -2.12
CA ALA A 60 -11.02 8.80 -2.15
C ALA A 60 -11.56 8.71 -3.58
N LEU A 61 -11.08 9.58 -4.47
CA LEU A 61 -11.42 9.57 -5.90
C LEU A 61 -11.03 8.25 -6.58
N ALA A 62 -9.82 7.74 -6.31
CA ALA A 62 -9.34 6.46 -6.83
C ALA A 62 -10.27 5.31 -6.37
N PHE A 63 -10.57 5.24 -5.08
CA PHE A 63 -11.43 4.18 -4.54
C PHE A 63 -12.87 4.26 -5.05
N VAL A 64 -13.47 5.44 -5.16
CA VAL A 64 -14.83 5.61 -5.68
C VAL A 64 -14.90 5.24 -7.16
N LYS A 65 -13.90 5.60 -7.95
CA LYS A 65 -13.81 5.21 -9.37
C LYS A 65 -13.81 3.69 -9.56
N GLU A 66 -13.11 2.96 -8.69
CA GLU A 66 -13.03 1.50 -8.77
C GLU A 66 -14.20 0.77 -8.10
N ASN A 67 -14.96 1.45 -7.22
CA ASN A 67 -16.00 0.84 -6.41
C ASN A 67 -17.37 1.46 -6.69
N LYS A 68 -18.10 0.92 -7.67
CA LYS A 68 -19.47 1.36 -7.96
C LYS A 68 -20.36 1.32 -6.72
N GLY A 69 -21.25 2.31 -6.58
CA GLY A 69 -22.17 2.44 -5.45
C GLY A 69 -21.59 3.14 -4.23
N LEU A 70 -20.42 3.74 -4.39
CA LEU A 70 -19.85 4.69 -3.45
C LEU A 70 -19.81 6.08 -4.07
N LYS A 71 -19.85 7.10 -3.23
CA LYS A 71 -19.67 8.51 -3.60
C LYS A 71 -18.90 9.25 -2.52
N ILE A 72 -18.28 10.35 -2.91
CA ILE A 72 -17.70 11.33 -1.99
C ILE A 72 -18.79 12.34 -1.66
N LEU A 73 -18.86 12.81 -0.42
CA LEU A 73 -19.72 13.93 -0.03
C LEU A 73 -19.14 15.25 -0.55
N ASP A 74 -19.99 16.19 -0.90
CA ASP A 74 -19.59 17.51 -1.44
C ASP A 74 -19.10 18.49 -0.33
N GLU A 75 -18.82 18.00 0.87
CA GLU A 75 -18.38 18.80 2.01
C GLU A 75 -16.88 18.62 2.23
N GLU A 76 -16.14 19.73 2.18
CA GLU A 76 -14.70 19.73 2.51
C GLU A 76 -14.52 19.53 4.02
N PHE A 77 -13.65 18.57 4.41
CA PHE A 77 -13.44 18.27 5.81
C PHE A 77 -12.27 19.08 6.38
N THR A 78 -11.13 19.15 5.68
CA THR A 78 -9.94 19.93 6.10
C THR A 78 -8.93 20.04 4.97
N ASN A 79 -8.03 21.03 5.06
CA ASN A 79 -6.88 21.17 4.16
C ASN A 79 -5.63 20.58 4.79
N GLU A 80 -4.80 19.95 3.98
CA GLU A 80 -3.59 19.26 4.41
C GLU A 80 -2.41 19.57 3.48
N ASP A 81 -1.28 19.89 4.08
CA ASP A 81 -0.02 20.15 3.38
C ASP A 81 0.91 18.95 3.51
N TYR A 82 1.20 18.28 2.40
CA TYR A 82 2.10 17.13 2.39
C TYR A 82 3.56 17.52 2.27
N ALA A 83 4.38 16.88 3.09
CA ALA A 83 5.81 17.03 3.09
C ALA A 83 6.49 15.67 3.40
N PHE A 84 7.74 15.53 3.04
CA PHE A 84 8.54 14.38 3.40
C PHE A 84 9.08 14.52 4.83
N CYS A 85 9.10 13.43 5.59
CA CYS A 85 9.61 13.47 6.95
C CYS A 85 11.00 12.84 7.05
N LEU A 86 11.84 13.45 7.90
CA LEU A 86 13.23 13.03 8.13
C LEU A 86 13.48 12.90 9.64
N LYS A 87 14.56 12.20 10.00
CA LYS A 87 14.95 12.06 11.39
C LYS A 87 15.16 13.43 12.04
N LYS A 88 14.54 13.61 13.21
CA LYS A 88 14.64 14.85 14.00
C LYS A 88 16.09 15.23 14.23
N GLY A 89 16.41 16.49 13.90
CA GLY A 89 17.75 17.06 14.06
C GLY A 89 18.75 16.65 12.96
N ASN A 90 18.37 15.83 11.97
CA ASN A 90 19.21 15.58 10.78
C ASN A 90 19.05 16.72 9.76
N THR A 91 19.48 17.91 10.18
CA THR A 91 19.34 19.14 9.38
C THR A 91 20.15 19.08 8.08
N GLU A 92 21.29 18.40 8.06
CA GLU A 92 22.12 18.28 6.87
C GLU A 92 21.36 17.56 5.73
N LEU A 93 20.76 16.41 6.00
CA LEU A 93 20.00 15.68 4.99
C LEU A 93 18.71 16.43 4.62
N ARG A 94 18.00 16.97 5.61
CA ARG A 94 16.78 17.75 5.37
C ARG A 94 17.05 18.93 4.44
N ASP A 95 18.09 19.70 4.69
CA ASP A 95 18.41 20.90 3.91
C ASP A 95 18.84 20.51 2.48
N LYS A 96 19.56 19.37 2.31
CA LYS A 96 19.87 18.83 0.98
C LYS A 96 18.61 18.41 0.22
N VAL A 97 17.69 17.69 0.89
CA VAL A 97 16.41 17.26 0.29
C VAL A 97 15.56 18.47 -0.05
N ASN A 98 15.45 19.48 0.84
CA ASN A 98 14.74 20.71 0.57
C ASN A 98 15.33 21.48 -0.63
N THR A 99 16.66 21.65 -0.70
CA THR A 99 17.29 22.32 -1.82
C THR A 99 17.01 21.61 -3.14
N ALA A 100 17.02 20.28 -3.15
CA ALA A 100 16.67 19.50 -4.33
C ALA A 100 15.18 19.68 -4.69
N LEU A 101 14.29 19.58 -3.69
CA LEU A 101 12.84 19.77 -3.86
C LEU A 101 12.51 21.16 -4.41
N GLU A 102 13.07 22.21 -3.82
CA GLU A 102 12.87 23.58 -4.25
C GLU A 102 13.32 23.79 -5.71
N LYS A 103 14.47 23.24 -6.08
CA LYS A 103 14.96 23.27 -7.46
C LYS A 103 13.98 22.59 -8.43
N LEU A 104 13.50 21.38 -8.07
CA LEU A 104 12.56 20.61 -8.87
C LEU A 104 11.17 21.26 -8.95
N GLN A 105 10.78 22.03 -7.93
CA GLN A 105 9.57 22.87 -7.98
C GLN A 105 9.77 24.07 -8.92
N GLN A 106 10.91 24.74 -8.84
CA GLN A 106 11.21 25.92 -9.67
C GLN A 106 11.35 25.58 -11.17
N ASP A 107 11.90 24.41 -11.49
CA ASP A 107 12.05 23.97 -12.89
C ASP A 107 10.81 23.27 -13.46
N GLY A 108 9.76 23.08 -12.64
CA GLY A 108 8.48 22.50 -13.02
C GLY A 108 8.45 20.97 -13.01
N THR A 109 9.53 20.30 -12.59
CA THR A 109 9.58 18.83 -12.53
C THR A 109 8.54 18.26 -11.56
N VAL A 110 8.41 18.83 -10.35
CA VAL A 110 7.40 18.39 -9.36
C VAL A 110 5.99 18.53 -9.94
N GLN A 111 5.69 19.67 -10.57
CA GLN A 111 4.36 19.88 -11.18
C GLN A 111 4.10 18.89 -12.32
N SER A 112 5.09 18.61 -13.16
CA SER A 112 4.98 17.64 -14.24
C SER A 112 4.73 16.23 -13.72
N ILE A 113 5.36 15.84 -12.59
CA ILE A 113 5.10 14.57 -11.93
C ILE A 113 3.65 14.54 -11.42
N ILE A 114 3.22 15.57 -10.69
CA ILE A 114 1.85 15.65 -10.16
C ILE A 114 0.83 15.55 -11.32
N ASP A 115 1.00 16.33 -12.37
CA ASP A 115 0.12 16.34 -13.54
C ASP A 115 0.06 14.98 -14.26
N ASN A 116 1.15 14.22 -14.22
CA ASN A 116 1.18 12.87 -14.80
C ASN A 116 0.26 11.88 -14.09
N TYR A 117 -0.08 12.11 -12.81
CA TYR A 117 -0.95 11.24 -12.01
C TYR A 117 -2.37 11.81 -11.82
N ILE A 118 -2.47 13.12 -11.54
CA ILE A 118 -3.74 13.77 -11.14
C ILE A 118 -4.07 15.02 -11.97
N GLY A 119 -3.36 15.25 -13.05
CA GLY A 119 -3.65 16.33 -14.00
C GLY A 119 -4.93 16.09 -14.81
N SER A 120 -5.13 16.88 -15.82
CA SER A 120 -6.24 16.72 -16.77
C SER A 120 -6.07 15.42 -17.60
N GLU A 121 -7.15 14.95 -18.25
CA GLU A 121 -7.14 13.70 -19.04
C GLU A 121 -6.06 13.67 -20.13
N ASP A 122 -5.67 14.82 -20.66
CA ASP A 122 -4.62 14.98 -21.66
C ASP A 122 -3.21 15.01 -21.04
N GLN A 123 -3.06 15.17 -19.73
CA GLN A 123 -1.78 15.15 -19.00
C GLN A 123 -1.48 13.79 -18.37
N VAL A 124 -2.49 13.13 -17.81
CA VAL A 124 -2.32 11.86 -17.07
C VAL A 124 -1.68 10.78 -17.93
N GLY A 125 -0.56 10.21 -17.45
CA GLY A 125 0.20 9.16 -18.10
C GLY A 125 1.06 9.62 -19.30
N LYS A 126 1.23 10.94 -19.51
CA LYS A 126 1.98 11.47 -20.68
C LYS A 126 3.44 11.80 -20.37
N THR A 127 3.73 12.14 -19.13
CA THR A 127 5.07 12.63 -18.73
C THR A 127 5.59 11.87 -17.50
N PRO A 128 5.69 10.52 -17.55
CA PRO A 128 6.21 9.76 -16.42
C PRO A 128 7.66 10.20 -16.13
N TYR A 129 7.98 10.32 -14.84
CA TYR A 129 9.36 10.62 -14.46
C TYR A 129 10.28 9.44 -14.81
N VAL A 130 11.37 9.73 -15.45
CA VAL A 130 12.37 8.73 -15.82
C VAL A 130 13.64 8.96 -15.01
N LYS A 131 14.05 7.94 -14.24
CA LYS A 131 15.31 7.94 -13.48
C LYS A 131 16.47 8.35 -14.40
N LYS A 132 17.20 9.40 -14.00
CA LYS A 132 18.32 9.93 -14.78
C LYS A 132 19.51 8.95 -14.75
N ASP A 133 20.25 8.85 -15.86
CA ASP A 133 21.54 8.15 -15.92
C ASP A 133 22.65 9.10 -15.47
N ILE A 134 23.03 9.01 -14.19
CA ILE A 134 23.99 9.91 -13.53
C ILE A 134 24.93 9.09 -12.62
N ASP A 135 26.04 9.71 -12.21
CA ASP A 135 26.88 9.16 -11.13
C ASP A 135 26.10 9.16 -9.80
N ARG A 136 26.06 8.00 -9.12
CA ARG A 136 25.36 7.76 -7.86
C ARG A 136 26.31 7.41 -6.72
N SER A 137 27.52 7.99 -6.76
CA SER A 137 28.58 7.73 -5.77
C SER A 137 28.29 8.31 -4.38
N ASN A 138 27.23 9.15 -4.24
CA ASN A 138 26.85 9.75 -2.96
C ASN A 138 26.08 8.81 -2.01
N GLY A 139 25.92 7.53 -2.39
CA GLY A 139 25.32 6.50 -1.54
C GLY A 139 23.85 6.20 -1.87
N THR A 140 23.11 5.70 -0.90
CA THR A 140 21.71 5.27 -1.05
C THR A 140 20.81 6.08 -0.15
N LEU A 141 19.71 6.60 -0.69
CA LEU A 141 18.61 7.23 0.03
C LEU A 141 17.55 6.16 0.31
N LYS A 142 17.37 5.77 1.57
CA LYS A 142 16.35 4.81 1.99
C LYS A 142 15.05 5.54 2.26
N VAL A 143 14.01 5.18 1.52
CA VAL A 143 12.69 5.81 1.58
C VAL A 143 11.69 4.83 2.17
N GLY A 144 11.14 5.14 3.33
CA GLY A 144 10.04 4.40 3.95
C GLY A 144 8.70 4.90 3.39
N THR A 145 7.85 3.97 2.99
CA THR A 145 6.53 4.28 2.40
C THR A 145 5.48 3.25 2.81
N ASN A 146 4.19 3.51 2.50
CA ASN A 146 3.09 2.56 2.61
C ASN A 146 2.37 2.47 1.26
N ALA A 147 2.77 1.50 0.43
CA ALA A 147 2.34 1.39 -0.98
C ALA A 147 0.89 0.93 -1.15
N GLU A 148 -0.05 1.55 -0.44
CA GLU A 148 -1.49 1.28 -0.41
C GLU A 148 -2.33 2.56 -0.59
N PHE A 149 -1.70 3.65 -1.09
CA PHE A 149 -2.27 4.99 -1.09
C PHE A 149 -2.20 5.65 -2.49
N PRO A 150 -2.91 5.09 -3.50
CA PRO A 150 -2.90 5.66 -4.85
C PRO A 150 -3.56 7.05 -4.87
N PRO A 151 -3.01 7.99 -5.68
CA PRO A 151 -1.92 7.85 -6.62
C PRO A 151 -0.55 8.26 -6.06
N TYR A 152 -0.41 8.45 -4.76
CA TYR A 152 0.84 8.92 -4.13
C TYR A 152 1.89 7.81 -4.05
N GLU A 153 1.53 6.64 -3.51
CA GLU A 153 2.36 5.44 -3.46
C GLU A 153 1.50 4.17 -3.54
N TYR A 154 1.78 3.33 -4.51
CA TYR A 154 1.03 2.09 -4.73
C TYR A 154 1.85 1.10 -5.55
N TYR A 155 1.41 -0.15 -5.58
CA TYR A 155 2.02 -1.17 -6.42
C TYR A 155 1.45 -1.16 -7.83
N GLU A 156 2.32 -1.06 -8.83
CA GLU A 156 2.05 -1.33 -10.24
C GLU A 156 3.13 -2.26 -10.77
N ASP A 157 2.75 -3.35 -11.43
CA ASP A 157 3.67 -4.37 -11.97
C ASP A 157 4.75 -4.85 -10.97
N ASN A 158 4.38 -5.06 -9.70
CA ASN A 158 5.26 -5.43 -8.59
C ASN A 158 6.33 -4.37 -8.22
N LYS A 159 6.18 -3.16 -8.65
CA LYS A 159 7.03 -2.03 -8.29
C LYS A 159 6.21 -0.99 -7.55
N VAL A 160 6.79 -0.41 -6.52
CA VAL A 160 6.19 0.76 -5.85
C VAL A 160 6.38 1.98 -6.75
N THR A 161 5.29 2.66 -7.08
CA THR A 161 5.23 3.83 -7.95
C THR A 161 4.27 4.87 -7.36
N GLY A 162 4.17 6.03 -7.97
CA GLY A 162 3.27 7.10 -7.55
C GLY A 162 3.97 8.44 -7.43
N ILE A 163 3.21 9.47 -7.10
CA ILE A 163 3.69 10.86 -7.00
C ILE A 163 4.88 10.96 -6.06
N ASP A 164 4.76 10.42 -4.85
CA ASP A 164 5.79 10.48 -3.82
C ASP A 164 7.06 9.75 -4.27
N MET A 165 6.89 8.60 -4.90
CA MET A 165 8.02 7.81 -5.38
C MET A 165 8.76 8.49 -6.52
N ASP A 166 8.06 9.13 -7.44
CA ASP A 166 8.68 9.83 -8.56
C ASP A 166 9.36 11.14 -8.11
N ILE A 167 8.77 11.88 -7.16
CA ILE A 167 9.42 13.05 -6.56
C ILE A 167 10.67 12.63 -5.78
N MET A 168 10.60 11.56 -4.98
CA MET A 168 11.76 11.06 -4.25
C MET A 168 12.86 10.52 -5.18
N GLN A 169 12.49 9.89 -6.32
CA GLN A 169 13.48 9.50 -7.33
C GLN A 169 14.14 10.73 -7.97
N ALA A 170 13.37 11.78 -8.24
CA ALA A 170 13.92 13.04 -8.78
C ALA A 170 14.86 13.71 -7.77
N ILE A 171 14.52 13.72 -6.48
CA ILE A 171 15.39 14.22 -5.41
C ILE A 171 16.67 13.37 -5.32
N ALA A 172 16.56 12.03 -5.33
CA ALA A 172 17.73 11.14 -5.31
C ALA A 172 18.65 11.38 -6.52
N ASP A 173 18.07 11.65 -7.70
CA ASP A 173 18.82 12.01 -8.91
C ASP A 173 19.58 13.32 -8.72
N GLU A 174 18.95 14.35 -8.15
CA GLU A 174 19.63 15.64 -7.89
C GLU A 174 20.74 15.51 -6.83
N LEU A 175 20.57 14.58 -5.87
CA LEU A 175 21.58 14.31 -4.85
C LEU A 175 22.71 13.36 -5.30
N GLY A 176 22.62 12.76 -6.49
CA GLY A 176 23.58 11.74 -6.95
C GLY A 176 23.56 10.47 -6.10
N MET A 177 22.38 10.08 -5.61
CA MET A 177 22.17 8.92 -4.75
C MET A 177 21.31 7.85 -5.44
N ASP A 178 21.50 6.59 -5.07
CA ASP A 178 20.51 5.56 -5.38
C ASP A 178 19.31 5.67 -4.44
N MET A 179 18.11 5.33 -4.94
CA MET A 179 16.91 5.24 -4.10
C MET A 179 16.59 3.78 -3.79
N GLN A 180 16.36 3.49 -2.51
CA GLN A 180 15.86 2.19 -2.03
C GLN A 180 14.54 2.41 -1.30
N VAL A 181 13.47 1.76 -1.76
CA VAL A 181 12.13 1.87 -1.18
C VAL A 181 11.89 0.72 -0.19
N GLU A 182 11.43 1.06 1.01
CA GLU A 182 11.05 0.14 2.07
C GLU A 182 9.53 0.29 2.34
N ASP A 183 8.74 -0.66 1.87
CA ASP A 183 7.29 -0.69 2.11
C ASP A 183 7.00 -1.23 3.52
N MET A 184 6.15 -0.51 4.26
CA MET A 184 5.76 -0.86 5.63
C MET A 184 4.38 -0.28 5.98
N GLN A 185 3.85 -0.64 7.16
CA GLN A 185 2.60 -0.03 7.63
C GLN A 185 2.79 1.47 7.88
N PHE A 186 1.77 2.27 7.56
CA PHE A 186 1.84 3.73 7.62
C PHE A 186 2.25 4.24 9.02
N ASP A 187 1.64 3.71 10.07
CA ASP A 187 1.90 4.07 11.47
C ASP A 187 3.33 3.71 11.95
N ALA A 188 4.02 2.82 11.23
CA ALA A 188 5.40 2.42 11.54
C ALA A 188 6.46 3.34 10.91
N ILE A 189 6.12 4.16 9.90
CA ILE A 189 7.11 4.92 9.11
C ILE A 189 7.84 5.96 9.98
N ILE A 190 7.11 6.74 10.79
CA ILE A 190 7.72 7.76 11.67
C ILE A 190 8.73 7.13 12.64
N ALA A 191 8.42 5.96 13.19
CA ALA A 191 9.35 5.22 14.05
C ALA A 191 10.57 4.72 13.29
N ALA A 192 10.40 4.26 12.03
CA ALA A 192 11.49 3.83 11.18
C ALA A 192 12.43 4.99 10.81
N VAL A 193 11.89 6.17 10.52
CA VAL A 193 12.66 7.41 10.28
C VAL A 193 13.40 7.83 11.55
N SER A 194 12.70 7.91 12.68
CA SER A 194 13.28 8.34 13.97
C SER A 194 14.44 7.43 14.42
N SER A 195 14.32 6.12 14.20
CA SER A 195 15.37 5.15 14.52
C SER A 195 16.52 5.13 13.50
N GLY A 196 16.36 5.74 12.32
CA GLY A 196 17.34 5.71 11.24
C GLY A 196 17.34 4.40 10.45
N LYS A 197 16.27 3.60 10.52
CA LYS A 197 16.07 2.43 9.66
C LYS A 197 15.89 2.84 8.20
N VAL A 198 15.18 3.95 7.98
CA VAL A 198 15.07 4.66 6.72
C VAL A 198 15.49 6.12 6.90
N ASP A 199 15.90 6.78 5.82
CA ASP A 199 16.41 8.14 5.83
C ASP A 199 15.27 9.16 5.72
N VAL A 200 14.27 8.84 4.91
CA VAL A 200 13.11 9.70 4.59
C VAL A 200 11.84 8.87 4.66
N GLY A 201 10.76 9.45 5.16
CA GLY A 201 9.40 8.94 5.02
C GLY A 201 8.66 9.71 3.93
N ALA A 202 8.11 8.99 2.96
CA ALA A 202 7.34 9.51 1.83
C ALA A 202 6.06 8.67 1.68
N ALA A 203 4.95 9.20 2.16
CA ALA A 203 3.66 8.50 2.22
C ALA A 203 2.50 9.48 2.45
N GLY A 204 2.41 10.56 1.68
CA GLY A 204 1.37 11.58 1.84
C GLY A 204 1.33 12.16 3.26
N PHE A 205 2.47 12.47 3.86
CA PHE A 205 2.51 12.93 5.24
C PHE A 205 2.08 14.38 5.39
N THR A 206 0.96 14.61 6.04
CA THR A 206 0.56 15.93 6.51
C THR A 206 1.46 16.39 7.64
N VAL A 207 1.90 17.62 7.59
CA VAL A 207 2.67 18.27 8.65
C VAL A 207 1.75 18.56 9.83
N THR A 208 1.99 17.91 10.98
CA THR A 208 1.25 18.16 12.22
C THR A 208 2.20 18.42 13.38
N GLU A 209 1.75 19.19 14.40
CA GLU A 209 2.55 19.48 15.61
C GLU A 209 2.99 18.20 16.32
N ASP A 210 2.13 17.17 16.36
CA ASP A 210 2.44 15.90 17.02
C ASP A 210 3.52 15.12 16.27
N ARG A 211 3.46 15.07 14.95
CA ARG A 211 4.49 14.44 14.13
C ARG A 211 5.81 15.18 14.23
N GLN A 212 5.77 16.52 14.27
CA GLN A 212 6.96 17.38 14.43
C GLN A 212 7.71 17.18 15.75
N LYS A 213 7.09 16.59 16.77
CA LYS A 213 7.78 16.20 18.01
C LYS A 213 8.82 15.10 17.77
N ASN A 214 8.59 14.23 16.78
CA ASN A 214 9.37 13.02 16.52
C ASN A 214 10.25 13.08 15.27
N VAL A 215 9.85 13.88 14.28
CA VAL A 215 10.52 14.01 12.97
C VAL A 215 10.59 15.49 12.58
N ASP A 216 11.50 15.80 11.66
CA ASP A 216 11.51 17.07 10.93
C ASP A 216 10.88 16.87 9.56
N PHE A 217 10.32 17.93 8.98
CA PHE A 217 9.69 17.89 7.66
C PHE A 217 10.46 18.74 6.65
N THR A 218 10.31 18.39 5.40
CA THR A 218 10.68 19.25 4.26
C THR A 218 9.68 20.39 4.10
N ASP A 219 9.91 21.25 3.14
CA ASP A 219 8.88 22.13 2.61
C ASP A 219 7.76 21.29 1.93
N THR A 220 6.59 21.88 1.83
CA THR A 220 5.40 21.26 1.25
C THR A 220 5.56 21.08 -0.26
N TYR A 221 5.18 19.90 -0.79
CA TYR A 221 5.20 19.65 -2.23
C TYR A 221 3.80 19.65 -2.86
N ILE A 222 2.73 19.41 -2.08
CA ILE A 222 1.34 19.45 -2.53
C ILE A 222 0.40 19.79 -1.36
N THR A 223 -0.71 20.47 -1.65
CA THR A 223 -1.83 20.67 -0.72
C THR A 223 -3.02 19.86 -1.18
N THR A 224 -3.66 19.17 -0.25
CA THR A 224 -4.83 18.30 -0.46
C THR A 224 -5.85 18.53 0.66
N LYS A 225 -6.88 17.70 0.74
CA LYS A 225 -7.92 17.75 1.77
C LYS A 225 -8.40 16.35 2.14
N GLN A 226 -9.06 16.23 3.30
CA GLN A 226 -9.78 15.02 3.67
C GLN A 226 -11.18 15.03 3.06
N GLU A 227 -11.63 13.84 2.69
CA GLU A 227 -12.96 13.60 2.09
C GLU A 227 -13.69 12.49 2.83
N ILE A 228 -15.01 12.48 2.69
CA ILE A 228 -15.89 11.48 3.28
C ILE A 228 -16.49 10.62 2.17
N ILE A 229 -16.17 9.32 2.17
CA ILE A 229 -16.79 8.36 1.26
C ILE A 229 -17.99 7.72 1.96
N VAL A 230 -19.14 7.71 1.27
CA VAL A 230 -20.37 7.06 1.73
C VAL A 230 -20.93 6.14 0.65
N LYS A 231 -21.88 5.29 1.03
CA LYS A 231 -22.69 4.58 0.04
C LYS A 231 -23.57 5.56 -0.74
N ASP A 232 -23.59 5.41 -2.05
CA ASP A 232 -24.53 6.15 -2.89
C ASP A 232 -25.93 5.53 -2.75
N SER A 233 -26.79 6.23 -2.01
CA SER A 233 -28.19 5.83 -1.80
C SER A 233 -29.02 5.84 -3.10
N GLN A 234 -28.55 6.54 -4.14
CA GLN A 234 -29.24 6.54 -5.45
C GLN A 234 -28.85 5.30 -6.30
N SER A 235 -27.76 4.63 -5.98
CA SER A 235 -27.37 3.36 -6.59
C SER A 235 -28.13 2.14 -6.02
N GLY A 236 -29.23 2.35 -5.33
CA GLY A 236 -30.07 1.34 -4.69
C GLY A 236 -30.78 0.34 -5.60
N SER A 237 -30.23 0.03 -6.77
CA SER A 237 -30.44 -1.24 -7.44
C SER A 237 -29.54 -2.25 -6.74
N SER A 238 -30.14 -3.19 -6.02
CA SER A 238 -29.43 -4.38 -5.56
C SER A 238 -28.60 -4.92 -6.72
N ILE A 239 -27.28 -4.75 -6.65
CA ILE A 239 -26.37 -5.39 -7.60
C ILE A 239 -26.77 -6.85 -7.64
N GLY A 240 -27.34 -7.29 -8.75
CA GLY A 240 -27.90 -8.63 -8.88
C GLY A 240 -26.80 -9.66 -8.62
N ILE A 241 -27.17 -10.83 -8.07
CA ILE A 241 -26.24 -11.94 -7.83
C ILE A 241 -25.38 -12.23 -9.08
N LYS A 242 -25.94 -12.06 -10.26
CA LYS A 242 -25.23 -12.22 -11.55
C LYS A 242 -24.09 -11.18 -11.73
N GLU A 243 -24.34 -9.93 -11.38
CA GLU A 243 -23.35 -8.84 -11.51
C GLU A 243 -22.23 -9.01 -10.45
N LYS A 244 -22.59 -9.39 -9.23
CA LYS A 244 -21.62 -9.77 -8.19
C LYS A 244 -20.73 -10.96 -8.60
N LEU A 245 -21.32 -11.97 -9.23
CA LEU A 245 -20.58 -13.11 -9.76
C LEU A 245 -19.67 -12.70 -10.92
N TYR A 246 -20.16 -11.84 -11.82
CA TYR A 246 -19.36 -11.32 -12.92
C TYR A 246 -18.16 -10.51 -12.41
N ASP A 247 -18.37 -9.54 -11.52
CA ASP A 247 -17.30 -8.69 -10.97
C ASP A 247 -16.27 -9.47 -10.15
N ASN A 248 -16.69 -10.53 -9.44
CA ASN A 248 -15.79 -11.31 -8.60
C ASN A 248 -15.03 -12.42 -9.34
N PHE A 249 -15.61 -12.97 -10.41
CA PHE A 249 -15.05 -14.14 -11.09
C PHE A 249 -14.65 -13.90 -12.55
N VAL A 250 -15.36 -13.03 -13.27
CA VAL A 250 -15.20 -12.88 -14.73
C VAL A 250 -14.40 -11.63 -15.08
N LYS A 251 -14.68 -10.50 -14.40
CA LYS A 251 -13.97 -9.24 -14.62
C LYS A 251 -12.47 -9.42 -14.42
N ASP A 252 -11.67 -8.87 -15.32
CA ASP A 252 -10.21 -8.96 -15.32
C ASP A 252 -9.68 -10.41 -15.35
N ASN A 253 -10.48 -11.36 -15.87
CA ASN A 253 -10.16 -12.79 -15.92
C ASN A 253 -9.81 -13.39 -14.54
N ARG A 254 -10.39 -12.88 -13.45
CA ARG A 254 -10.09 -13.33 -12.08
C ARG A 254 -10.28 -14.84 -11.88
N TYR A 255 -11.21 -15.47 -12.59
CA TYR A 255 -11.34 -16.94 -12.58
C TYR A 255 -10.04 -17.67 -12.98
N MET A 256 -9.17 -17.04 -13.76
CA MET A 256 -7.89 -17.63 -14.14
C MET A 256 -6.95 -17.85 -12.97
N TYR A 257 -7.04 -17.04 -11.91
CA TYR A 257 -6.27 -17.29 -10.67
C TYR A 257 -6.72 -18.58 -10.00
N ILE A 258 -8.04 -18.85 -9.98
CA ILE A 258 -8.59 -20.09 -9.45
C ILE A 258 -8.17 -21.28 -10.32
N VAL A 259 -8.27 -21.14 -11.64
CA VAL A 259 -7.89 -22.20 -12.60
C VAL A 259 -6.39 -22.50 -12.51
N LYS A 260 -5.54 -21.48 -12.47
CA LYS A 260 -4.09 -21.65 -12.29
C LYS A 260 -3.74 -22.27 -10.93
N GLY A 261 -4.38 -21.81 -9.85
CA GLY A 261 -4.21 -22.38 -8.52
C GLY A 261 -4.61 -23.87 -8.47
N LEU A 262 -5.76 -24.23 -9.06
CA LEU A 262 -6.21 -25.62 -9.16
C LEU A 262 -5.24 -26.46 -9.99
N GLY A 263 -4.77 -25.93 -11.14
CA GLY A 263 -3.75 -26.59 -11.98
C GLY A 263 -2.47 -26.87 -11.21
N ASN A 264 -1.95 -25.90 -10.47
CA ASN A 264 -0.76 -26.10 -9.63
C ASN A 264 -0.98 -27.16 -8.55
N THR A 265 -2.15 -27.15 -7.91
CA THR A 265 -2.50 -28.16 -6.89
C THR A 265 -2.52 -29.56 -7.47
N ILE A 266 -3.12 -29.74 -8.66
CA ILE A 266 -3.13 -31.03 -9.37
C ILE A 266 -1.71 -31.50 -9.70
N VAL A 267 -0.87 -30.63 -10.23
CA VAL A 267 0.53 -30.97 -10.55
C VAL A 267 1.30 -31.39 -9.29
N ILE A 268 1.21 -30.62 -8.22
CA ILE A 268 1.87 -30.94 -6.94
C ILE A 268 1.37 -32.29 -6.41
N THR A 269 0.07 -32.54 -6.47
CA THR A 269 -0.53 -33.80 -6.00
C THR A 269 -0.02 -35.00 -6.80
N ILE A 270 0.03 -34.89 -8.13
CA ILE A 270 0.55 -35.95 -8.99
C ILE A 270 2.04 -36.22 -8.68
N CYS A 271 2.85 -35.16 -8.58
CA CYS A 271 4.27 -35.30 -8.21
C CYS A 271 4.46 -35.95 -6.85
N ALA A 272 3.67 -35.55 -5.85
CA ALA A 272 3.72 -36.14 -4.51
C ALA A 272 3.36 -37.63 -4.52
N VAL A 273 2.31 -38.00 -5.24
CA VAL A 273 1.89 -39.39 -5.40
C VAL A 273 2.96 -40.23 -6.10
N MET A 274 3.54 -39.73 -7.19
CA MET A 274 4.63 -40.42 -7.90
C MET A 274 5.84 -40.62 -7.01
N LEU A 275 6.27 -39.59 -6.28
CA LEU A 275 7.36 -39.68 -5.30
C LEU A 275 7.05 -40.70 -4.19
N GLY A 276 5.82 -40.69 -3.68
CA GLY A 276 5.37 -41.67 -2.66
C GLY A 276 5.43 -43.12 -3.17
N ILE A 277 5.01 -43.35 -4.42
CA ILE A 277 5.08 -44.69 -5.05
C ILE A 277 6.54 -45.14 -5.21
N VAL A 278 7.42 -44.25 -5.72
CA VAL A 278 8.86 -44.58 -5.89
C VAL A 278 9.51 -44.87 -4.55
N LEU A 279 9.29 -44.02 -3.52
CA LEU A 279 9.82 -44.24 -2.19
C LEU A 279 9.27 -45.53 -1.55
N GLY A 280 7.98 -45.76 -1.67
CA GLY A 280 7.34 -47.01 -1.18
C GLY A 280 7.91 -48.25 -1.86
N PHE A 281 8.17 -48.19 -3.18
CA PHE A 281 8.79 -49.28 -3.91
C PHE A 281 10.26 -49.52 -3.46
N LEU A 282 11.04 -48.46 -3.25
CA LEU A 282 12.40 -48.56 -2.73
C LEU A 282 12.44 -49.16 -1.31
N ILE A 283 11.54 -48.74 -0.45
CA ILE A 283 11.39 -49.30 0.91
C ILE A 283 11.02 -50.78 0.84
N ALA A 284 10.10 -51.15 -0.05
CA ALA A 284 9.70 -52.55 -0.23
C ALA A 284 10.87 -53.41 -0.72
N ILE A 285 11.69 -52.94 -1.67
CA ILE A 285 12.87 -53.64 -2.15
C ILE A 285 13.88 -53.87 -1.00
N VAL A 286 14.18 -52.81 -0.22
CA VAL A 286 15.13 -52.88 0.90
C VAL A 286 14.63 -53.91 1.93
N ARG A 287 13.35 -53.87 2.25
CA ARG A 287 12.73 -54.78 3.21
C ARG A 287 12.77 -56.25 2.73
N THR A 288 12.36 -56.48 1.46
CA THR A 288 12.34 -57.84 0.88
C THR A 288 13.78 -58.39 0.75
N SER A 289 14.77 -57.56 0.39
CA SER A 289 16.17 -57.97 0.31
C SER A 289 16.74 -58.30 1.67
N HIS A 290 16.37 -57.59 2.74
CA HIS A 290 16.78 -57.88 4.11
C HIS A 290 16.16 -59.20 4.58
N ASP A 291 14.89 -59.42 4.34
CA ASP A 291 14.16 -60.64 4.78
C ASP A 291 14.69 -61.90 4.06
N ARG A 292 15.17 -61.80 2.81
CA ARG A 292 15.72 -62.97 2.07
C ARG A 292 17.18 -63.28 2.37
N ASN A 293 18.03 -62.28 2.50
CA ASN A 293 19.49 -62.48 2.49
C ASN A 293 20.23 -61.81 3.67
N GLY A 294 19.53 -61.20 4.64
CA GLY A 294 20.13 -60.44 5.74
C GLY A 294 20.87 -59.19 5.29
N GLY A 295 20.81 -58.83 3.99
CA GLY A 295 21.49 -57.65 3.41
C GLY A 295 20.81 -56.36 3.79
N LEU A 296 21.53 -55.24 3.67
CA LEU A 296 21.01 -53.88 3.88
C LEU A 296 20.44 -53.60 5.28
N ALA A 297 20.99 -54.23 6.32
CA ALA A 297 20.47 -54.15 7.71
C ALA A 297 20.33 -52.69 8.22
N ILE A 298 21.31 -51.81 7.89
CA ILE A 298 21.33 -50.41 8.30
C ILE A 298 20.18 -49.65 7.58
N LEU A 299 20.02 -49.84 6.27
CA LEU A 299 18.93 -49.22 5.48
C LEU A 299 17.56 -49.72 5.92
N ASN A 300 17.43 -51.00 6.24
CA ASN A 300 16.18 -51.55 6.77
C ASN A 300 15.84 -50.96 8.16
N GLY A 301 16.82 -50.65 8.99
CA GLY A 301 16.63 -49.95 10.25
C GLY A 301 16.06 -48.54 10.07
N ILE A 302 16.58 -47.79 9.08
CA ILE A 302 16.12 -46.45 8.75
C ILE A 302 14.69 -46.52 8.18
N CYS A 303 14.34 -47.52 7.38
CA CYS A 303 12.99 -47.69 6.83
C CYS A 303 11.94 -48.15 7.86
N LYS A 304 12.36 -48.52 9.07
CA LYS A 304 11.45 -48.91 10.21
C LYS A 304 11.22 -47.74 11.17
N ALA A 305 12.05 -46.72 11.19
CA ALA A 305 11.88 -45.49 11.98
C ALA A 305 10.91 -44.51 11.30
#